data_5e96a0fa633eda91ee5ece756b262e88
#
_entry.id   5e96a0fa633eda91ee5ece756b262e88
#
_cell.length_a   1.000
_cell.length_b   1.000
_cell.length_c   1.000
_cell.angle_alpha   90.00
_cell.angle_beta   90.00
_cell.angle_gamma   90.00
#
_symmetry.space_group_name_H-M   'P 1'
#
loop_
_entity.id
_entity.type
_entity.pdbx_description
1 polymer ?
#
loop_
_entity_poly.entity_id
_entity_poly.type
_entity_poly.pdbx_seq_one_letter_code
_entity_poly.pdbx_strand_id
1 'polypeptide(L)'
;FMAHHVHSVWDFMSLIKYLQHAVAPARWPWTPGADPAIQRFINELVLEEETDEAGPDHPGEFASHFQLYLGAMREIGADAERPARFVEIAGREGMDAAFAQVPPPPPALRFTRTTFDFIASGQPHAVAAALALGREHIIPAMFRALLARMAVTEREAPIFHYYLHRHIHLDEDFHAPLSLRLLEGLCGGDPAKIAEARAAAIRAVEARMEFWDGVLAALPSRQETSPCRN
;
A
#
# COMPACT_ATOMS: atom_id res chain seq x y z
N PHE A 1 -11.77 10.27 -0.17
CA PHE A 1 -10.96 9.19 0.36
C PHE A 1 -9.99 8.66 -0.69
N MET A 2 -10.50 8.07 -1.79
CA MET A 2 -9.67 7.35 -2.79
C MET A 2 -8.57 8.21 -3.42
N ALA A 3 -8.81 9.48 -3.68
CA ALA A 3 -7.79 10.41 -4.21
C ALA A 3 -6.55 10.59 -3.28
N HIS A 4 -6.69 10.27 -2.00
CA HIS A 4 -5.56 10.23 -1.06
C HIS A 4 -4.97 8.83 -0.97
N HIS A 5 -5.83 7.81 -0.81
CA HIS A 5 -5.40 6.44 -0.52
C HIS A 5 -4.67 5.78 -1.70
N VAL A 6 -4.99 6.13 -2.94
CA VAL A 6 -4.33 5.60 -4.15
C VAL A 6 -2.79 5.72 -4.10
N HIS A 7 -2.26 6.78 -3.51
CA HIS A 7 -0.81 6.95 -3.36
C HIS A 7 -0.22 5.96 -2.35
N SER A 8 -0.98 5.60 -1.31
CA SER A 8 -0.60 4.55 -0.35
C SER A 8 -0.66 3.14 -0.96
N VAL A 9 -1.54 2.90 -1.91
CA VAL A 9 -1.59 1.64 -2.70
C VAL A 9 -0.35 1.54 -3.59
N TRP A 10 0.00 2.63 -4.27
CA TRP A 10 1.17 2.65 -5.14
C TRP A 10 2.51 2.56 -4.39
N ASP A 11 2.69 3.31 -3.31
CA ASP A 11 3.97 3.33 -2.60
C ASP A 11 4.24 2.02 -1.83
N PHE A 12 3.20 1.24 -1.54
CA PHE A 12 3.31 -0.12 -1.02
C PHE A 12 4.12 -1.03 -1.96
N MET A 13 3.85 -0.97 -3.27
CA MET A 13 4.64 -1.69 -4.28
C MET A 13 6.14 -1.35 -4.19
N SER A 14 6.48 -0.11 -3.91
CA SER A 14 7.88 0.30 -3.79
C SER A 14 8.56 -0.33 -2.56
N LEU A 15 7.85 -0.50 -1.44
CA LEU A 15 8.36 -1.23 -0.27
C LEU A 15 8.63 -2.70 -0.59
N ILE A 16 7.65 -3.39 -1.19
CA ILE A 16 7.81 -4.82 -1.49
C ILE A 16 8.86 -5.08 -2.59
N LYS A 17 8.96 -4.23 -3.60
CA LYS A 17 10.02 -4.34 -4.63
C LYS A 17 11.41 -4.10 -4.04
N TYR A 18 11.56 -3.15 -3.11
CA TYR A 18 12.82 -2.96 -2.37
C TYR A 18 13.18 -4.22 -1.56
N LEU A 19 12.22 -4.78 -0.82
CA LEU A 19 12.44 -6.00 -0.03
C LEU A 19 12.71 -7.22 -0.91
N GLN A 20 12.01 -7.36 -2.05
CA GLN A 20 12.31 -8.39 -3.03
C GLN A 20 13.75 -8.28 -3.52
N HIS A 21 14.20 -7.07 -3.85
CA HIS A 21 15.60 -6.85 -4.25
C HIS A 21 16.58 -7.23 -3.13
N ALA A 22 16.25 -6.97 -1.86
CA ALA A 22 17.09 -7.29 -0.72
C ALA A 22 17.23 -8.79 -0.45
N VAL A 23 16.12 -9.57 -0.55
CA VAL A 23 16.10 -10.99 -0.13
C VAL A 23 16.02 -12.00 -1.27
N ALA A 24 15.48 -11.59 -2.43
CA ALA A 24 15.32 -12.42 -3.62
C ALA A 24 15.75 -11.70 -4.90
N PRO A 25 16.98 -11.13 -4.95
CA PRO A 25 17.40 -10.28 -6.07
C PRO A 25 17.49 -11.08 -7.38
N ALA A 26 17.13 -10.44 -8.49
CA ALA A 26 17.42 -10.96 -9.83
C ALA A 26 18.92 -10.89 -10.09
N ARG A 27 19.58 -12.07 -10.10
CA ARG A 27 21.04 -12.21 -10.34
C ARG A 27 21.32 -13.31 -11.35
N TRP A 28 22.34 -13.11 -12.12
CA TRP A 28 22.90 -14.10 -13.01
C TRP A 28 24.45 -14.11 -12.89
N PRO A 29 25.14 -15.27 -12.77
CA PRO A 29 24.56 -16.60 -12.54
C PRO A 29 23.68 -16.66 -11.28
N TRP A 30 22.62 -17.51 -11.31
CA TRP A 30 21.75 -17.68 -10.15
C TRP A 30 22.45 -18.46 -9.02
N THR A 31 22.19 -18.05 -7.80
CA THR A 31 22.59 -18.79 -6.59
C THR A 31 21.41 -18.85 -5.63
N PRO A 32 21.26 -19.95 -4.85
CA PRO A 32 20.20 -20.05 -3.85
C PRO A 32 20.38 -19.00 -2.75
N GLY A 33 19.26 -18.46 -2.28
CA GLY A 33 19.27 -17.52 -1.14
C GLY A 33 19.35 -18.22 0.22
N ALA A 34 19.58 -17.46 1.26
CA ALA A 34 19.79 -17.97 2.62
C ALA A 34 18.50 -18.54 3.26
N ASP A 35 17.34 -17.92 3.01
CA ASP A 35 16.04 -18.38 3.54
C ASP A 35 15.02 -18.52 2.40
N PRO A 36 14.77 -19.74 1.91
CA PRO A 36 13.82 -20.00 0.84
C PRO A 36 12.37 -19.64 1.21
N ALA A 37 11.99 -19.69 2.49
CA ALA A 37 10.63 -19.36 2.91
C ALA A 37 10.39 -17.84 2.87
N ILE A 38 11.36 -17.04 3.25
CA ILE A 38 11.32 -15.58 3.10
C ILE A 38 11.31 -15.19 1.62
N GLN A 39 12.15 -15.85 0.80
CA GLN A 39 12.15 -15.59 -0.65
C GLN A 39 10.82 -15.95 -1.29
N ARG A 40 10.21 -17.08 -0.90
CA ARG A 40 8.89 -17.47 -1.37
C ARG A 40 7.84 -16.43 -1.00
N PHE A 41 7.79 -16.03 0.25
CA PHE A 41 6.84 -15.02 0.72
C PHE A 41 6.90 -13.72 -0.10
N ILE A 42 8.09 -13.13 -0.23
CA ILE A 42 8.20 -11.84 -0.94
C ILE A 42 7.88 -11.98 -2.44
N ASN A 43 8.17 -13.13 -3.05
CA ASN A 43 7.84 -13.38 -4.45
C ASN A 43 6.33 -13.61 -4.64
N GLU A 44 5.65 -14.29 -3.70
CA GLU A 44 4.19 -14.46 -3.71
C GLU A 44 3.50 -13.10 -3.50
N LEU A 45 3.96 -12.30 -2.53
CA LEU A 45 3.44 -10.96 -2.31
C LEU A 45 3.59 -10.06 -3.54
N VAL A 46 4.74 -10.11 -4.21
CA VAL A 46 4.94 -9.36 -5.46
C VAL A 46 4.05 -9.90 -6.58
N LEU A 47 3.87 -11.22 -6.70
CA LEU A 47 2.98 -11.81 -7.69
C LEU A 47 1.55 -11.31 -7.54
N GLU A 48 1.04 -11.31 -6.31
CA GLU A 48 -0.32 -10.88 -5.98
C GLU A 48 -0.51 -9.36 -6.16
N GLU A 49 0.46 -8.55 -5.77
CA GLU A 49 0.34 -7.10 -5.86
C GLU A 49 0.58 -6.54 -7.27
N GLU A 50 1.48 -7.14 -8.05
CA GLU A 50 1.89 -6.64 -9.35
C GLU A 50 1.07 -7.23 -10.51
N THR A 51 0.57 -8.47 -10.36
CA THR A 51 -0.10 -9.24 -11.43
C THR A 51 -1.20 -10.15 -10.89
N ASP A 52 -2.02 -9.66 -10.00
CA ASP A 52 -3.15 -10.41 -9.43
C ASP A 52 -4.26 -10.63 -10.48
N GLU A 53 -5.13 -11.62 -10.21
CA GLU A 53 -6.37 -11.78 -10.95
C GLU A 53 -7.21 -10.50 -10.87
N ALA A 54 -7.61 -9.99 -12.02
CA ALA A 54 -8.23 -8.67 -12.10
C ALA A 54 -9.74 -8.66 -11.76
N GLY A 55 -10.31 -9.84 -11.53
CA GLY A 55 -11.74 -10.00 -11.26
C GLY A 55 -12.62 -9.92 -12.52
N PRO A 56 -13.90 -10.33 -12.40
CA PRO A 56 -14.77 -10.54 -13.56
C PRO A 56 -15.16 -9.27 -14.32
N ASP A 57 -15.15 -8.13 -13.65
CA ASP A 57 -15.59 -6.85 -14.23
C ASP A 57 -14.44 -5.99 -14.77
N HIS A 58 -13.21 -6.49 -14.70
CA HIS A 58 -12.05 -5.83 -15.26
C HIS A 58 -11.78 -6.31 -16.70
N PRO A 59 -11.37 -5.42 -17.63
CA PRO A 59 -11.17 -5.77 -19.04
C PRO A 59 -9.97 -6.71 -19.30
N GLY A 60 -9.04 -6.83 -18.36
CA GLY A 60 -7.85 -7.71 -18.44
C GLY A 60 -7.98 -8.89 -17.49
N GLU A 61 -7.25 -9.99 -17.78
CA GLU A 61 -7.17 -11.17 -16.92
C GLU A 61 -6.36 -10.91 -15.65
N PHE A 62 -5.28 -10.12 -15.76
CA PHE A 62 -4.41 -9.74 -14.67
C PHE A 62 -4.24 -8.22 -14.60
N ALA A 63 -4.05 -7.71 -13.38
CA ALA A 63 -3.78 -6.31 -13.12
C ALA A 63 -2.99 -6.14 -11.81
N SER A 64 -2.22 -5.06 -11.71
CA SER A 64 -1.68 -4.67 -10.41
C SER A 64 -2.78 -4.10 -9.52
N HIS A 65 -2.61 -4.20 -8.21
CA HIS A 65 -3.54 -3.59 -7.26
C HIS A 65 -3.69 -2.08 -7.47
N PHE A 66 -2.63 -1.40 -7.93
CA PHE A 66 -2.72 0.00 -8.33
C PHE A 66 -3.63 0.22 -9.56
N GLN A 67 -3.55 -0.65 -10.58
CA GLN A 67 -4.44 -0.56 -11.76
C GLN A 67 -5.90 -0.86 -11.40
N LEU A 68 -6.15 -1.88 -10.56
CA LEU A 68 -7.48 -2.16 -10.00
C LEU A 68 -8.03 -0.96 -9.24
N TYR A 69 -7.20 -0.32 -8.42
CA TYR A 69 -7.61 0.86 -7.67
C TYR A 69 -7.94 2.05 -8.58
N LEU A 70 -7.18 2.27 -9.66
CA LEU A 70 -7.52 3.28 -10.67
C LEU A 70 -8.84 2.95 -11.39
N GLY A 71 -9.09 1.67 -11.68
CA GLY A 71 -10.38 1.19 -12.22
C GLY A 71 -11.53 1.53 -11.26
N ALA A 72 -11.40 1.16 -10.00
CA ALA A 72 -12.36 1.48 -8.95
C ALA A 72 -12.59 3.00 -8.77
N MET A 73 -11.55 3.82 -8.91
CA MET A 73 -11.70 5.28 -8.90
C MET A 73 -12.56 5.79 -10.05
N ARG A 74 -12.38 5.23 -11.26
CA ARG A 74 -13.20 5.61 -12.43
C ARG A 74 -14.67 5.21 -12.26
N GLU A 75 -14.97 4.05 -11.67
CA GLU A 75 -16.34 3.62 -11.38
C GLU A 75 -17.14 4.63 -10.56
N ILE A 76 -16.49 5.25 -9.57
CA ILE A 76 -17.14 6.23 -8.71
C ILE A 76 -16.94 7.68 -9.15
N GLY A 77 -16.40 7.92 -10.36
CA GLY A 77 -16.17 9.25 -10.90
C GLY A 77 -15.04 10.04 -10.24
N ALA A 78 -14.09 9.36 -9.56
CA ALA A 78 -12.91 9.99 -9.01
C ALA A 78 -11.81 10.16 -10.07
N ASP A 79 -10.96 11.18 -9.92
CA ASP A 79 -9.84 11.45 -10.83
C ASP A 79 -8.75 10.39 -10.68
N ALA A 80 -8.73 9.43 -11.60
CA ALA A 80 -7.72 8.38 -11.71
C ALA A 80 -6.49 8.79 -12.55
N GLU A 81 -6.63 9.84 -13.37
CA GLU A 81 -5.55 10.24 -14.30
C GLU A 81 -4.42 10.97 -13.59
N ARG A 82 -4.74 11.75 -12.57
CA ARG A 82 -3.74 12.47 -11.79
C ARG A 82 -2.75 11.53 -11.06
N PRO A 83 -3.18 10.51 -10.30
CA PRO A 83 -2.25 9.55 -9.70
C PRO A 83 -1.52 8.70 -10.73
N ALA A 84 -2.15 8.32 -11.85
CA ALA A 84 -1.47 7.62 -12.94
C ALA A 84 -0.32 8.44 -13.52
N ARG A 85 -0.55 9.74 -13.78
CA ARG A 85 0.49 10.65 -14.25
C ARG A 85 1.61 10.88 -13.23
N PHE A 86 1.27 10.94 -11.94
CA PHE A 86 2.27 11.01 -10.87
C PHE A 86 3.23 9.81 -10.94
N VAL A 87 2.70 8.60 -11.08
CA VAL A 87 3.48 7.36 -11.16
C VAL A 87 4.33 7.30 -12.42
N GLU A 88 3.79 7.73 -13.57
CA GLU A 88 4.54 7.83 -14.84
C GLU A 88 5.76 8.75 -14.70
N ILE A 89 5.57 9.95 -14.13
CA ILE A 89 6.67 10.90 -13.91
C ILE A 89 7.68 10.34 -12.91
N ALA A 90 7.22 9.72 -11.81
CA ALA A 90 8.09 9.11 -10.82
C ALA A 90 9.00 8.04 -11.44
N GLY A 91 8.45 7.21 -12.32
CA GLY A 91 9.22 6.18 -13.03
C GLY A 91 10.21 6.72 -14.07
N ARG A 92 9.88 7.83 -14.71
CA ARG A 92 10.69 8.40 -15.80
C ARG A 92 11.69 9.47 -15.34
N GLU A 93 11.29 10.31 -14.39
CA GLU A 93 12.03 11.51 -13.99
C GLU A 93 12.43 11.52 -12.50
N GLY A 94 11.94 10.52 -11.74
CA GLY A 94 12.22 10.39 -10.32
C GLY A 94 11.19 11.07 -9.41
N MET A 95 11.29 10.78 -8.12
CA MET A 95 10.30 11.19 -7.13
C MET A 95 10.19 12.71 -6.95
N ASP A 96 11.33 13.43 -6.98
CA ASP A 96 11.33 14.88 -6.79
C ASP A 96 10.57 15.59 -7.94
N ALA A 97 10.76 15.12 -9.17
CA ALA A 97 10.04 15.62 -10.33
C ALA A 97 8.53 15.33 -10.21
N ALA A 98 8.15 14.13 -9.80
CA ALA A 98 6.76 13.76 -9.61
C ALA A 98 6.08 14.64 -8.53
N PHE A 99 6.73 14.83 -7.38
CA PHE A 99 6.23 15.70 -6.33
C PHE A 99 6.12 17.17 -6.74
N ALA A 100 7.00 17.64 -7.62
CA ALA A 100 6.96 19.02 -8.11
C ALA A 100 5.87 19.25 -9.15
N GLN A 101 5.70 18.30 -10.10
CA GLN A 101 4.81 18.48 -11.25
C GLN A 101 3.36 18.08 -10.95
N VAL A 102 3.15 17.00 -10.20
CA VAL A 102 1.82 16.45 -9.88
C VAL A 102 1.75 16.08 -8.39
N PRO A 103 1.84 17.06 -7.48
CA PRO A 103 1.87 16.76 -6.05
C PRO A 103 0.60 16.01 -5.61
N PRO A 104 0.75 14.90 -4.85
CA PRO A 104 -0.36 14.27 -4.15
C PRO A 104 -1.08 15.26 -3.21
N PRO A 105 -2.32 14.99 -2.80
CA PRO A 105 -2.94 15.73 -1.71
C PRO A 105 -2.04 15.74 -0.46
N PRO A 106 -2.03 16.83 0.35
CA PRO A 106 -1.04 17.01 1.41
C PRO A 106 -0.88 15.82 2.39
N PRO A 107 -1.94 15.14 2.86
CA PRO A 107 -1.78 13.95 3.69
C PRO A 107 -1.05 12.81 2.98
N ALA A 108 -1.42 12.52 1.72
CA ALA A 108 -0.79 11.49 0.91
C ALA A 108 0.67 11.84 0.58
N LEU A 109 0.97 13.10 0.25
CA LEU A 109 2.33 13.58 0.00
C LEU A 109 3.27 13.30 1.18
N ARG A 110 2.85 13.64 2.41
CA ARG A 110 3.66 13.38 3.60
C ARG A 110 3.88 11.89 3.82
N PHE A 111 2.81 11.11 3.69
CA PHE A 111 2.85 9.66 3.87
C PHE A 111 3.78 8.97 2.86
N THR A 112 3.62 9.27 1.57
CA THR A 112 4.47 8.73 0.50
C THR A 112 5.93 9.15 0.67
N ARG A 113 6.22 10.39 1.08
CA ARG A 113 7.59 10.79 1.41
C ARG A 113 8.19 9.95 2.52
N THR A 114 7.44 9.70 3.60
CA THR A 114 7.90 8.82 4.69
C THR A 114 8.19 7.40 4.20
N THR A 115 7.37 6.86 3.28
CA THR A 115 7.64 5.57 2.64
C THR A 115 8.98 5.58 1.90
N PHE A 116 9.24 6.59 1.09
CA PHE A 116 10.50 6.69 0.35
C PHE A 116 11.71 7.03 1.24
N ASP A 117 11.54 7.69 2.39
CA ASP A 117 12.60 7.85 3.39
C ASP A 117 13.05 6.50 3.96
N PHE A 118 12.12 5.57 4.23
CA PHE A 118 12.49 4.20 4.64
C PHE A 118 13.32 3.51 3.56
N ILE A 119 12.90 3.57 2.31
CA ILE A 119 13.63 2.98 1.18
C ILE A 119 15.02 3.62 1.03
N ALA A 120 15.10 4.94 1.10
CA ALA A 120 16.35 5.71 0.97
C ALA A 120 17.34 5.45 2.12
N SER A 121 16.86 4.97 3.28
CA SER A 121 17.74 4.57 4.39
C SER A 121 18.69 3.44 4.03
N GLY A 122 18.35 2.62 3.02
CA GLY A 122 19.15 1.45 2.65
C GLY A 122 19.14 0.33 3.70
N GLN A 123 18.20 0.37 4.66
CA GLN A 123 18.10 -0.57 5.78
C GLN A 123 16.91 -1.55 5.59
N PRO A 124 17.13 -2.77 5.08
CA PRO A 124 16.04 -3.71 4.80
C PRO A 124 15.17 -4.05 6.01
N HIS A 125 15.75 -4.13 7.22
CA HIS A 125 15.02 -4.38 8.46
C HIS A 125 14.09 -3.21 8.84
N ALA A 126 14.47 -1.96 8.56
CA ALA A 126 13.62 -0.79 8.77
C ALA A 126 12.45 -0.75 7.76
N VAL A 127 12.74 -1.08 6.49
CA VAL A 127 11.70 -1.19 5.45
C VAL A 127 10.72 -2.33 5.75
N ALA A 128 11.21 -3.50 6.22
CA ALA A 128 10.37 -4.60 6.63
C ALA A 128 9.50 -4.27 7.86
N ALA A 129 10.03 -3.50 8.81
CA ALA A 129 9.24 -3.02 9.95
C ALA A 129 8.11 -2.06 9.52
N ALA A 130 8.39 -1.16 8.57
CA ALA A 130 7.39 -0.27 8.00
C ALA A 130 6.32 -1.04 7.21
N LEU A 131 6.69 -2.09 6.46
CA LEU A 131 5.76 -2.99 5.79
C LEU A 131 4.88 -3.73 6.81
N ALA A 132 5.48 -4.52 7.70
CA ALA A 132 4.78 -5.40 8.62
C ALA A 132 3.80 -4.64 9.53
N LEU A 133 4.26 -3.59 10.19
CA LEU A 133 3.51 -2.91 11.25
C LEU A 133 2.78 -1.64 10.79
N GLY A 134 3.26 -1.01 9.72
CA GLY A 134 2.63 0.18 9.15
C GLY A 134 1.63 -0.10 8.02
N ARG A 135 1.59 -1.35 7.50
CA ARG A 135 0.75 -1.74 6.36
C ARG A 135 -0.06 -3.02 6.64
N GLU A 136 0.57 -4.19 6.57
CA GLU A 136 -0.07 -5.51 6.60
C GLU A 136 -1.03 -5.71 7.77
N HIS A 137 -0.63 -5.35 8.99
CA HIS A 137 -1.44 -5.55 10.18
C HIS A 137 -2.64 -4.60 10.30
N ILE A 138 -2.68 -3.50 9.54
CA ILE A 138 -3.69 -2.44 9.69
C ILE A 138 -4.76 -2.52 8.61
N ILE A 139 -4.40 -2.93 7.39
CA ILE A 139 -5.23 -2.87 6.19
C ILE A 139 -6.52 -3.69 6.32
N PRO A 140 -6.53 -4.96 6.79
CA PRO A 140 -7.75 -5.76 6.83
C PRO A 140 -8.86 -5.15 7.69
N ALA A 141 -8.52 -4.69 8.90
CA ALA A 141 -9.48 -4.06 9.80
C ALA A 141 -10.04 -2.76 9.23
N MET A 142 -9.20 -1.98 8.56
CA MET A 142 -9.58 -0.73 7.90
C MET A 142 -10.55 -0.98 6.73
N PHE A 143 -10.27 -1.96 5.87
CA PHE A 143 -11.13 -2.26 4.72
C PHE A 143 -12.48 -2.84 5.14
N ARG A 144 -12.53 -3.67 6.18
CA ARG A 144 -13.79 -4.10 6.78
C ARG A 144 -14.61 -2.93 7.31
N ALA A 145 -13.98 -2.00 8.01
CA ALA A 145 -14.67 -0.80 8.52
C ALA A 145 -15.16 0.11 7.38
N LEU A 146 -14.41 0.17 6.27
CA LEU A 146 -14.82 0.92 5.08
C LEU A 146 -16.04 0.27 4.41
N LEU A 147 -16.01 -1.04 4.12
CA LEU A 147 -17.14 -1.79 3.56
C LEU A 147 -18.42 -1.64 4.39
N ALA A 148 -18.29 -1.71 5.72
CA ALA A 148 -19.43 -1.60 6.62
C ALA A 148 -20.08 -0.21 6.65
N ARG A 149 -19.40 0.83 6.19
CA ARG A 149 -19.84 2.24 6.31
C ARG A 149 -20.03 2.96 4.98
N MET A 150 -19.53 2.39 3.89
CA MET A 150 -19.70 2.99 2.58
C MET A 150 -21.14 2.81 2.08
N ALA A 151 -21.66 3.85 1.40
CA ALA A 151 -23.00 3.82 0.81
C ALA A 151 -23.00 3.29 -0.63
N VAL A 152 -21.83 3.05 -1.23
CA VAL A 152 -21.66 2.56 -2.60
C VAL A 152 -21.84 1.04 -2.59
N THR A 153 -22.74 0.54 -3.39
CA THR A 153 -23.06 -0.90 -3.50
C THR A 153 -22.09 -1.59 -4.46
N GLU A 154 -21.97 -2.92 -4.34
CA GLU A 154 -21.19 -3.75 -5.28
C GLU A 154 -21.65 -3.59 -6.73
N ARG A 155 -22.94 -3.38 -6.95
CA ARG A 155 -23.49 -3.12 -8.30
C ARG A 155 -23.02 -1.78 -8.90
N GLU A 156 -22.78 -0.78 -8.05
CA GLU A 156 -22.34 0.56 -8.47
C GLU A 156 -20.84 0.65 -8.66
N ALA A 157 -20.06 -0.16 -7.92
CA ALA A 157 -18.60 -0.17 -8.00
C ALA A 157 -18.05 -1.60 -7.80
N PRO A 158 -18.27 -2.52 -8.76
CA PRO A 158 -17.88 -3.91 -8.64
C PRO A 158 -16.37 -4.10 -8.48
N ILE A 159 -15.53 -3.36 -9.23
CA ILE A 159 -14.06 -3.45 -9.11
C ILE A 159 -13.62 -2.98 -7.72
N PHE A 160 -14.25 -1.94 -7.16
CA PHE A 160 -13.92 -1.46 -5.82
C PHE A 160 -14.24 -2.49 -4.72
N HIS A 161 -15.41 -3.11 -4.79
CA HIS A 161 -15.80 -4.18 -3.86
C HIS A 161 -14.88 -5.39 -4.00
N TYR A 162 -14.58 -5.81 -5.23
CA TYR A 162 -13.61 -6.89 -5.50
C TYR A 162 -12.26 -6.60 -4.86
N TYR A 163 -11.71 -5.40 -5.10
CA TYR A 163 -10.45 -4.95 -4.51
C TYR A 163 -10.43 -5.05 -2.99
N LEU A 164 -11.48 -4.56 -2.32
CA LEU A 164 -11.57 -4.59 -0.85
C LEU A 164 -11.70 -6.02 -0.31
N HIS A 165 -12.53 -6.85 -0.94
CA HIS A 165 -12.70 -8.25 -0.53
C HIS A 165 -11.42 -9.06 -0.74
N ARG A 166 -10.72 -8.85 -1.84
CA ARG A 166 -9.46 -9.53 -2.14
C ARG A 166 -8.43 -9.29 -1.04
N HIS A 167 -8.23 -8.06 -0.63
CA HIS A 167 -7.29 -7.70 0.44
C HIS A 167 -7.68 -8.24 1.81
N ILE A 168 -8.98 -8.25 2.16
CA ILE A 168 -9.43 -8.78 3.45
C ILE A 168 -9.10 -10.28 3.57
N HIS A 169 -9.23 -11.05 2.50
CA HIS A 169 -8.96 -12.49 2.51
C HIS A 169 -7.47 -12.83 2.52
N LEU A 170 -6.65 -12.09 1.77
CA LEU A 170 -5.22 -12.39 1.63
C LEU A 170 -4.39 -11.98 2.86
N ASP A 171 -4.69 -10.82 3.43
CA ASP A 171 -3.82 -10.21 4.43
C ASP A 171 -3.96 -10.85 5.84
N GLU A 172 -5.13 -11.39 6.20
CA GLU A 172 -5.36 -11.93 7.55
C GLU A 172 -4.63 -13.25 7.82
N ASP A 173 -4.68 -14.16 6.87
CA ASP A 173 -4.23 -15.54 7.11
C ASP A 173 -2.76 -15.77 6.73
N PHE A 174 -2.18 -14.96 5.83
CA PHE A 174 -0.88 -15.24 5.23
C PHE A 174 0.13 -14.10 5.35
N HIS A 175 -0.21 -12.86 5.00
CA HIS A 175 0.76 -11.79 4.85
C HIS A 175 1.28 -11.26 6.19
N ALA A 176 0.41 -11.07 7.18
CA ALA A 176 0.81 -10.51 8.46
C ALA A 176 1.83 -11.38 9.24
N PRO A 177 1.62 -12.70 9.42
CA PRO A 177 2.62 -13.55 10.09
C PRO A 177 3.95 -13.66 9.34
N LEU A 178 3.89 -13.72 7.99
CA LEU A 178 5.09 -13.87 7.16
C LEU A 178 5.91 -12.56 7.06
N SER A 179 5.25 -11.41 7.11
CA SER A 179 5.94 -10.12 7.17
C SER A 179 6.73 -9.93 8.46
N LEU A 180 6.22 -10.43 9.61
CA LEU A 180 6.97 -10.46 10.87
C LEU A 180 8.16 -11.40 10.79
N ARG A 181 8.00 -12.57 10.18
CA ARG A 181 9.12 -13.51 9.98
C ARG A 181 10.21 -12.91 9.07
N LEU A 182 9.82 -12.18 8.02
CA LEU A 182 10.76 -11.43 7.18
C LEU A 182 11.55 -10.43 8.02
N LEU A 183 10.86 -9.65 8.87
CA LEU A 183 11.46 -8.68 9.76
C LEU A 183 12.46 -9.32 10.73
N GLU A 184 12.05 -10.43 11.39
CA GLU A 184 12.92 -11.19 12.29
C GLU A 184 14.18 -11.70 11.58
N GLY A 185 14.02 -12.27 10.37
CA GLY A 185 15.13 -12.77 9.57
C GLY A 185 16.12 -11.67 9.16
N LEU A 186 15.61 -10.48 8.82
CA LEU A 186 16.46 -9.33 8.47
C LEU A 186 17.18 -8.71 9.66
N CYS A 187 16.56 -8.75 10.85
CA CYS A 187 17.24 -8.35 12.09
C CYS A 187 18.33 -9.33 12.50
N GLY A 188 18.12 -10.65 12.27
CA GLY A 188 19.13 -11.69 12.55
C GLY A 188 19.58 -11.76 14.00
N GLY A 189 18.77 -11.27 14.96
CA GLY A 189 19.13 -11.19 16.37
C GLY A 189 20.10 -10.04 16.73
N ASP A 190 20.46 -9.18 15.80
CA ASP A 190 21.33 -8.02 16.03
C ASP A 190 20.58 -6.94 16.83
N PRO A 191 21.03 -6.57 18.06
CA PRO A 191 20.34 -5.59 18.88
C PRO A 191 20.24 -4.19 18.25
N ALA A 192 21.21 -3.79 17.45
CA ALA A 192 21.18 -2.50 16.76
C ALA A 192 20.07 -2.48 15.70
N LYS A 193 20.01 -3.52 14.86
CA LYS A 193 18.95 -3.67 13.86
C LYS A 193 17.56 -3.78 14.49
N ILE A 194 17.44 -4.47 15.62
CA ILE A 194 16.17 -4.57 16.36
C ILE A 194 15.74 -3.18 16.86
N ALA A 195 16.67 -2.38 17.39
CA ALA A 195 16.37 -1.02 17.84
C ALA A 195 15.95 -0.11 16.67
N GLU A 196 16.65 -0.19 15.54
CA GLU A 196 16.34 0.56 14.31
C GLU A 196 14.98 0.12 13.73
N ALA A 197 14.69 -1.18 13.67
CA ALA A 197 13.41 -1.71 13.22
C ALA A 197 12.25 -1.24 14.12
N ARG A 198 12.47 -1.21 15.45
CA ARG A 198 11.48 -0.68 16.39
C ARG A 198 11.19 0.80 16.15
N ALA A 199 12.22 1.61 15.95
CA ALA A 199 12.07 3.03 15.65
C ALA A 199 11.33 3.24 14.31
N ALA A 200 11.66 2.45 13.29
CA ALA A 200 10.98 2.46 11.99
C ALA A 200 9.50 2.07 12.11
N ALA A 201 9.18 1.04 12.91
CA ALA A 201 7.80 0.62 13.16
C ALA A 201 6.97 1.73 13.81
N ILE A 202 7.50 2.38 14.85
CA ILE A 202 6.83 3.51 15.51
C ILE A 202 6.56 4.62 14.51
N ARG A 203 7.60 5.05 13.77
CA ARG A 203 7.46 6.10 12.73
C ARG A 203 6.45 5.72 11.66
N ALA A 204 6.38 4.46 11.24
CA ALA A 204 5.44 4.00 10.22
C ALA A 204 3.99 4.05 10.71
N VAL A 205 3.74 3.66 11.97
CA VAL A 205 2.41 3.74 12.59
C VAL A 205 2.00 5.20 12.79
N GLU A 206 2.88 6.05 13.30
CA GLU A 206 2.63 7.49 13.45
C GLU A 206 2.29 8.14 12.10
N ALA A 207 3.07 7.87 11.05
CA ALA A 207 2.79 8.37 9.71
C ALA A 207 1.43 7.90 9.17
N ARG A 208 1.02 6.67 9.50
CA ARG A 208 -0.30 6.14 9.14
C ARG A 208 -1.41 6.87 9.88
N MET A 209 -1.26 7.14 11.17
CA MET A 209 -2.23 7.90 11.97
C MET A 209 -2.37 9.33 11.42
N GLU A 210 -1.27 10.04 11.21
CA GLU A 210 -1.26 11.38 10.60
C GLU A 210 -1.90 11.41 9.22
N PHE A 211 -1.68 10.37 8.42
CA PHE A 211 -2.31 10.22 7.11
C PHE A 211 -3.83 10.14 7.23
N TRP A 212 -4.35 9.30 8.11
CA TRP A 212 -5.79 9.16 8.30
C TRP A 212 -6.45 10.38 8.91
N ASP A 213 -5.81 11.02 9.87
CA ASP A 213 -6.29 12.28 10.46
C ASP A 213 -6.37 13.37 9.38
N GLY A 214 -5.34 13.45 8.55
CA GLY A 214 -5.32 14.39 7.42
C GLY A 214 -6.36 14.09 6.35
N VAL A 215 -6.61 12.82 6.04
CA VAL A 215 -7.69 12.40 5.12
C VAL A 215 -9.05 12.76 5.72
N LEU A 216 -9.28 12.45 6.99
CA LEU A 216 -10.54 12.77 7.67
C LEU A 216 -10.80 14.27 7.66
N ALA A 217 -9.79 15.09 7.96
CA ALA A 217 -9.89 16.54 7.93
C ALA A 217 -10.17 17.12 6.52
N ALA A 218 -9.73 16.42 5.46
CA ALA A 218 -9.94 16.81 4.07
C ALA A 218 -11.30 16.36 3.50
N LEU A 219 -12.03 15.47 4.17
CA LEU A 219 -13.35 15.05 3.74
C LEU A 219 -14.37 16.16 4.04
N PRO A 220 -15.32 16.43 3.11
CA PRO A 220 -16.39 17.38 3.38
C PRO A 220 -17.21 16.91 4.58
N SER A 221 -17.48 17.82 5.51
CA SER A 221 -18.38 17.58 6.63
C SER A 221 -19.72 17.11 6.09
N ARG A 222 -20.24 15.97 6.57
CA ARG A 222 -21.64 15.61 6.30
C ARG A 222 -22.51 16.77 6.80
N GLN A 223 -23.10 17.54 5.90
CA GLN A 223 -24.22 18.38 6.28
C GLN A 223 -25.32 17.42 6.75
N GLU A 224 -25.63 17.47 8.03
CA GLU A 224 -26.85 16.87 8.55
C GLU A 224 -28.00 17.47 7.75
N THR A 225 -28.59 16.67 6.84
CA THR A 225 -29.85 17.04 6.21
C THR A 225 -30.87 17.11 7.35
N SER A 226 -31.14 18.33 7.79
CA SER A 226 -32.21 18.62 8.74
C SER A 226 -33.49 18.00 8.19
N PRO A 227 -34.22 17.16 8.95
CA PRO A 227 -35.50 16.64 8.47
C PRO A 227 -36.41 17.84 8.28
N CYS A 228 -36.89 18.04 7.04
CA CYS A 228 -37.98 18.95 6.77
C CYS A 228 -39.14 18.61 7.71
N ARG A 229 -39.43 19.50 8.66
CA ARG A 229 -40.69 19.50 9.41
C ARG A 229 -41.78 19.93 8.46
N ASN A 230 -42.64 18.98 8.08
CA ASN A 230 -44.01 19.29 7.69
C ASN A 230 -44.95 19.05 8.86
#